data_fc5abdffc89585a00501158acfa2d433
#
_entry.id   fc5abdffc89585a00501158acfa2d433
#
_cell.length_a   1.000
_cell.length_b   1.000
_cell.length_c   1.000
_cell.angle_alpha   90.00
_cell.angle_beta   90.00
_cell.angle_gamma   90.00
#
_symmetry.space_group_name_H-M   'P 1'
#
loop_
_entity.id
_entity.type
_entity.pdbx_description
1 polymer ?
#
loop_
_entity_poly.entity_id
_entity_poly.type
_entity_poly.pdbx_seq_one_letter_code
_entity_poly.pdbx_strand_id
1 'polypeptide(L)'
;MSAAPTQAAQVVSQGARYVTILLGDNDLCTSSPSTMTSTDDFRSQFRQAMATLMAHDPDPYVFVSSIPNIHQLWEVLHTNSLARWAWANFRICQSMLGATRTAAERQLVVDREVAFNQVLAEECAEYARCRWDNWAVYNYQFSASQVSTLDFFHPSLSGQATLARVTWAASWWPSS
;
A
#
# COMPACT_ATOMS: atom_id res chain seq x y z
N MET A 1 -4.20 -7.45 -3.93
CA MET A 1 -5.07 -6.73 -4.91
C MET A 1 -6.35 -7.52 -5.27
N SER A 2 -6.38 -8.84 -5.13
CA SER A 2 -7.52 -9.69 -5.54
C SER A 2 -8.91 -9.30 -4.96
N ALA A 3 -8.95 -8.66 -3.80
CA ALA A 3 -10.20 -8.16 -3.20
C ALA A 3 -10.70 -6.82 -3.79
N ALA A 4 -9.87 -6.08 -4.50
CA ALA A 4 -10.20 -4.73 -4.96
C ALA A 4 -11.43 -4.66 -5.89
N PRO A 5 -11.64 -5.58 -6.86
CA PRO A 5 -12.85 -5.56 -7.69
C PRO A 5 -14.14 -5.73 -6.88
N THR A 6 -14.13 -6.61 -5.88
CA THR A 6 -15.29 -6.82 -4.99
C THR A 6 -15.55 -5.60 -4.11
N GLN A 7 -14.51 -4.98 -3.56
CA GLN A 7 -14.62 -3.75 -2.78
C GLN A 7 -15.13 -2.59 -3.66
N ALA A 8 -14.67 -2.47 -4.89
CA ALA A 8 -15.17 -1.47 -5.84
C ALA A 8 -16.67 -1.62 -6.11
N ALA A 9 -17.16 -2.85 -6.30
CA ALA A 9 -18.58 -3.11 -6.46
C ALA A 9 -19.41 -2.72 -5.21
N GLN A 10 -18.89 -2.95 -4.00
CA GLN A 10 -19.52 -2.51 -2.76
C GLN A 10 -19.56 -0.98 -2.66
N VAL A 11 -18.48 -0.29 -3.01
CA VAL A 11 -18.41 1.18 -3.03
C VAL A 11 -19.48 1.77 -3.96
N VAL A 12 -19.60 1.21 -5.16
CA VAL A 12 -20.62 1.59 -6.14
C VAL A 12 -22.03 1.37 -5.59
N SER A 13 -22.30 0.22 -4.99
CA SER A 13 -23.62 -0.10 -4.41
C SER A 13 -24.02 0.85 -3.28
N GLN A 14 -23.08 1.48 -2.60
CA GLN A 14 -23.29 2.47 -1.53
C GLN A 14 -23.40 3.90 -2.05
N GLY A 15 -23.21 4.13 -3.35
CA GLY A 15 -23.30 5.46 -3.96
C GLY A 15 -22.19 6.41 -3.50
N ALA A 16 -21.00 5.90 -3.15
CA ALA A 16 -19.89 6.71 -2.68
C ALA A 16 -19.43 7.70 -3.76
N ARG A 17 -19.23 8.97 -3.38
CA ARG A 17 -18.81 10.07 -4.27
C ARG A 17 -17.32 10.38 -4.18
N TYR A 18 -16.66 9.87 -3.15
CA TYR A 18 -15.23 9.98 -2.93
C TYR A 18 -14.70 8.66 -2.41
N VAL A 19 -13.64 8.17 -3.02
CA VAL A 19 -13.02 6.88 -2.71
C VAL A 19 -11.53 7.07 -2.47
N THR A 20 -11.01 6.55 -1.39
CA THR A 20 -9.57 6.46 -1.15
C THR A 20 -9.11 5.02 -1.26
N ILE A 21 -7.99 4.82 -1.96
CA ILE A 21 -7.40 3.50 -2.18
C ILE A 21 -5.97 3.50 -1.61
N LEU A 22 -5.71 2.61 -0.65
CA LEU A 22 -4.39 2.24 -0.15
C LEU A 22 -4.37 0.71 -0.06
N LEU A 23 -3.87 0.06 -1.08
CA LEU A 23 -3.86 -1.41 -1.23
C LEU A 23 -2.54 -1.84 -1.89
N GLY A 24 -2.09 -3.06 -1.58
CA GLY A 24 -0.93 -3.68 -2.21
C GLY A 24 0.05 -4.31 -1.23
N ASP A 25 0.07 -3.87 0.04
CA ASP A 25 0.99 -4.42 1.04
C ASP A 25 0.84 -5.95 1.18
N ASN A 26 -0.39 -6.46 1.20
CA ASN A 26 -0.64 -7.90 1.31
C ASN A 26 -0.23 -8.70 0.06
N ASP A 27 -0.08 -8.03 -1.07
CA ASP A 27 0.42 -8.63 -2.31
C ASP A 27 1.95 -8.79 -2.29
N LEU A 28 2.63 -7.98 -1.49
CA LEU A 28 4.07 -8.02 -1.20
C LEU A 28 4.39 -8.89 0.01
N CYS A 29 3.58 -8.76 1.08
CA CYS A 29 3.78 -9.37 2.38
C CYS A 29 3.33 -10.83 2.42
N THR A 30 4.04 -11.67 1.71
CA THR A 30 3.80 -13.11 1.57
C THR A 30 4.84 -13.94 2.35
N SER A 31 4.81 -15.26 2.19
CA SER A 31 5.76 -16.18 2.86
C SER A 31 7.19 -16.07 2.27
N SER A 32 7.35 -15.64 1.03
CA SER A 32 8.63 -15.50 0.34
C SER A 32 8.51 -14.53 -0.85
N PRO A 33 9.63 -13.97 -1.36
CA PRO A 33 9.59 -13.12 -2.55
C PRO A 33 9.00 -13.82 -3.79
N SER A 34 9.15 -15.13 -3.91
CA SER A 34 8.63 -15.91 -5.05
C SER A 34 7.10 -16.09 -5.02
N THR A 35 6.45 -15.83 -3.90
CA THR A 35 5.00 -15.97 -3.73
C THR A 35 4.24 -14.64 -3.76
N MET A 36 4.93 -13.53 -4.00
CA MET A 36 4.30 -12.23 -4.22
C MET A 36 3.41 -12.28 -5.47
N THR A 37 2.32 -11.52 -5.45
CA THR A 37 1.47 -11.32 -6.64
C THR A 37 2.32 -10.83 -7.82
N SER A 38 2.07 -11.32 -9.02
CA SER A 38 2.75 -10.82 -10.21
C SER A 38 2.32 -9.39 -10.53
N THR A 39 3.18 -8.61 -11.18
CA THR A 39 2.83 -7.24 -11.59
C THR A 39 1.65 -7.23 -12.55
N ASP A 40 1.54 -8.22 -13.42
CA ASP A 40 0.44 -8.34 -14.39
C ASP A 40 -0.89 -8.67 -13.72
N ASP A 41 -0.92 -9.58 -12.74
CA ASP A 41 -2.12 -9.89 -11.97
C ASP A 41 -2.55 -8.67 -11.13
N PHE A 42 -1.58 -8.00 -10.50
CA PHE A 42 -1.84 -6.77 -9.74
C PHE A 42 -2.49 -5.69 -10.62
N ARG A 43 -1.91 -5.44 -11.81
CA ARG A 43 -2.43 -4.51 -12.81
C ARG A 43 -3.84 -4.89 -13.27
N SER A 44 -4.04 -6.15 -13.61
CA SER A 44 -5.33 -6.65 -14.09
C SER A 44 -6.44 -6.44 -13.05
N GLN A 45 -6.16 -6.77 -11.79
CA GLN A 45 -7.12 -6.65 -10.69
C GLN A 45 -7.39 -5.18 -10.33
N PHE A 46 -6.37 -4.32 -10.35
CA PHE A 46 -6.55 -2.89 -10.11
C PHE A 46 -7.34 -2.22 -11.25
N ARG A 47 -7.01 -2.54 -12.49
CA ARG A 47 -7.76 -2.06 -13.67
C ARG A 47 -9.23 -2.45 -13.62
N GLN A 48 -9.55 -3.69 -13.22
CA GLN A 48 -10.92 -4.14 -13.05
C GLN A 48 -11.66 -3.35 -11.96
N ALA A 49 -11.00 -3.07 -10.84
CA ALA A 49 -11.57 -2.24 -9.77
C ALA A 49 -11.84 -0.80 -10.26
N MET A 50 -10.87 -0.18 -10.92
CA MET A 50 -11.03 1.18 -11.48
C MET A 50 -12.13 1.24 -12.53
N ALA A 51 -12.21 0.28 -13.44
CA ALA A 51 -13.27 0.22 -14.44
C ALA A 51 -14.66 0.12 -13.78
N THR A 52 -14.79 -0.66 -12.69
CA THR A 52 -16.04 -0.76 -11.91
C THR A 52 -16.42 0.57 -11.27
N LEU A 53 -15.48 1.28 -10.64
CA LEU A 53 -15.71 2.58 -10.01
C LEU A 53 -16.12 3.63 -11.04
N MET A 54 -15.42 3.70 -12.16
CA MET A 54 -15.58 4.74 -13.17
C MET A 54 -16.74 4.49 -14.15
N ALA A 55 -17.33 3.30 -14.14
CA ALA A 55 -18.57 3.00 -14.86
C ALA A 55 -19.84 3.47 -14.12
N HIS A 56 -19.71 3.91 -12.85
CA HIS A 56 -20.83 4.42 -12.07
C HIS A 56 -21.21 5.85 -12.49
N ASP A 57 -22.50 6.16 -12.57
CA ASP A 57 -22.99 7.50 -12.91
C ASP A 57 -23.69 8.15 -11.71
N PRO A 58 -23.19 9.30 -11.21
CA PRO A 58 -21.93 9.93 -11.62
C PRO A 58 -20.71 9.22 -10.99
N ASP A 59 -19.63 9.10 -11.77
CA ASP A 59 -18.38 8.52 -11.34
C ASP A 59 -17.81 9.25 -10.11
N PRO A 60 -17.23 8.51 -9.13
CA PRO A 60 -16.66 9.11 -7.94
C PRO A 60 -15.32 9.83 -8.23
N TYR A 61 -14.93 10.75 -7.36
CA TYR A 61 -13.53 11.14 -7.23
C TYR A 61 -12.76 10.04 -6.53
N VAL A 62 -11.65 9.60 -7.12
CA VAL A 62 -10.78 8.57 -6.57
C VAL A 62 -9.43 9.17 -6.20
N PHE A 63 -8.94 8.88 -5.01
CA PHE A 63 -7.59 9.17 -4.57
C PHE A 63 -6.85 7.86 -4.33
N VAL A 64 -5.72 7.68 -5.01
CA VAL A 64 -4.88 6.49 -4.90
C VAL A 64 -3.59 6.87 -4.19
N SER A 65 -3.32 6.23 -3.08
CA SER A 65 -2.06 6.39 -2.32
C SER A 65 -1.03 5.36 -2.75
N SER A 66 0.23 5.75 -2.76
CA SER A 66 1.34 4.81 -2.88
C SER A 66 1.39 3.86 -1.68
N ILE A 67 1.85 2.65 -1.93
CA ILE A 67 2.15 1.64 -0.91
C ILE A 67 3.30 2.17 -0.05
N PRO A 68 3.18 2.18 1.29
CA PRO A 68 4.26 2.60 2.18
C PRO A 68 5.50 1.72 2.00
N ASN A 69 6.69 2.33 2.03
CA ASN A 69 7.95 1.61 1.83
C ASN A 69 8.20 0.55 2.91
N ILE A 70 7.97 -0.72 2.56
CA ILE A 70 8.10 -1.85 3.48
C ILE A 70 9.57 -2.14 3.84
N HIS A 71 10.52 -1.81 2.97
CA HIS A 71 11.94 -1.94 3.28
C HIS A 71 12.37 -0.97 4.37
N GLN A 72 11.86 0.25 4.36
CA GLN A 72 12.13 1.22 5.42
C GLN A 72 11.62 0.75 6.79
N LEU A 73 10.48 0.06 6.85
CA LEU A 73 10.03 -0.57 8.09
C LEU A 73 11.07 -1.57 8.62
N TRP A 74 11.64 -2.39 7.75
CA TRP A 74 12.73 -3.29 8.13
C TRP A 74 13.95 -2.51 8.62
N GLU A 75 14.37 -1.46 7.92
CA GLU A 75 15.54 -0.63 8.30
C GLU A 75 15.41 -0.03 9.70
N VAL A 76 14.24 0.51 10.05
CA VAL A 76 14.06 1.18 11.36
C VAL A 76 13.87 0.20 12.53
N LEU A 77 13.52 -1.08 12.29
CA LEU A 77 13.16 -2.03 13.35
C LEU A 77 13.96 -3.33 13.35
N HIS A 78 14.77 -3.64 12.33
CA HIS A 78 15.47 -4.93 12.25
C HIS A 78 16.47 -5.18 13.41
N THR A 79 16.92 -4.15 14.10
CA THR A 79 17.76 -4.29 15.32
C THR A 79 16.94 -4.47 16.59
N ASN A 80 15.63 -4.19 16.58
CA ASN A 80 14.74 -4.36 17.73
C ASN A 80 14.40 -5.85 17.91
N SER A 81 14.76 -6.41 19.07
CA SER A 81 14.56 -7.84 19.36
C SER A 81 13.09 -8.25 19.46
N LEU A 82 12.22 -7.36 19.99
CA LEU A 82 10.77 -7.61 20.09
C LEU A 82 10.11 -7.58 18.72
N ALA A 83 10.51 -6.65 17.84
CA ALA A 83 10.03 -6.60 16.48
C ALA A 83 10.36 -7.90 15.72
N ARG A 84 11.63 -8.33 15.77
CA ARG A 84 12.06 -9.60 15.15
C ARG A 84 11.30 -10.82 15.70
N TRP A 85 11.07 -10.84 17.02
CA TRP A 85 10.30 -11.89 17.66
C TRP A 85 8.85 -11.90 17.16
N ALA A 86 8.19 -10.74 17.11
CA ALA A 86 6.82 -10.62 16.61
C ALA A 86 6.71 -11.04 15.13
N TRP A 87 7.60 -10.54 14.28
CA TRP A 87 7.62 -10.90 12.86
C TRP A 87 7.79 -12.40 12.62
N ALA A 88 8.66 -13.04 13.39
CA ALA A 88 8.89 -14.48 13.29
C ALA A 88 7.69 -15.30 13.80
N ASN A 89 7.16 -14.98 14.99
CA ASN A 89 6.11 -15.77 15.62
C ASN A 89 4.74 -15.59 14.99
N PHE A 90 4.41 -14.36 14.56
CA PHE A 90 3.15 -14.06 13.87
C PHE A 90 3.25 -14.18 12.34
N ARG A 91 4.43 -14.59 11.82
CA ARG A 91 4.70 -14.76 10.39
C ARG A 91 4.39 -13.51 9.57
N ILE A 92 4.67 -12.33 10.12
CA ILE A 92 4.38 -11.05 9.50
C ILE A 92 5.34 -10.82 8.34
N CYS A 93 4.81 -10.56 7.14
CA CYS A 93 5.54 -10.13 5.96
C CYS A 93 6.88 -10.87 5.75
N GLN A 94 6.86 -12.19 5.74
CA GLN A 94 8.07 -13.02 5.70
C GLN A 94 8.90 -12.84 4.42
N SER A 95 8.30 -12.35 3.35
CA SER A 95 9.01 -11.96 2.12
C SER A 95 10.05 -10.87 2.38
N MET A 96 9.74 -9.85 3.20
CA MET A 96 10.65 -8.76 3.57
C MET A 96 11.28 -8.95 4.95
N LEU A 97 10.47 -9.27 5.98
CA LEU A 97 10.87 -9.20 7.39
C LEU A 97 11.43 -10.52 7.91
N GLY A 98 11.40 -11.59 7.13
CA GLY A 98 11.93 -12.90 7.50
C GLY A 98 13.40 -12.83 7.91
N ALA A 99 13.75 -13.46 9.05
CA ALA A 99 15.08 -13.36 9.64
C ALA A 99 16.20 -13.92 8.74
N THR A 100 15.88 -14.88 7.90
CA THR A 100 16.84 -15.54 6.98
C THR A 100 16.93 -14.88 5.60
N ARG A 101 16.17 -13.79 5.34
CA ARG A 101 16.21 -13.11 4.05
C ARG A 101 17.55 -12.43 3.83
N THR A 102 18.11 -12.65 2.66
CA THR A 102 19.31 -11.94 2.19
C THR A 102 18.93 -10.52 1.70
N ALA A 103 19.94 -9.66 1.55
CA ALA A 103 19.73 -8.34 0.95
C ALA A 103 19.18 -8.45 -0.48
N ALA A 104 19.66 -9.42 -1.27
CA ALA A 104 19.17 -9.65 -2.62
C ALA A 104 17.69 -10.07 -2.65
N GLU A 105 17.24 -10.92 -1.72
CA GLU A 105 15.83 -11.29 -1.61
C GLU A 105 14.94 -10.11 -1.21
N ARG A 106 15.41 -9.25 -0.29
CA ARG A 106 14.70 -8.01 0.06
C ARG A 106 14.62 -7.06 -1.12
N GLN A 107 15.68 -6.97 -1.94
CA GLN A 107 15.66 -6.16 -3.14
C GLN A 107 14.56 -6.58 -4.12
N LEU A 108 14.29 -7.89 -4.26
CA LEU A 108 13.17 -8.38 -5.08
C LEU A 108 11.80 -7.85 -4.59
N VAL A 109 11.65 -7.67 -3.27
CA VAL A 109 10.42 -7.09 -2.71
C VAL A 109 10.35 -5.59 -3.01
N VAL A 110 11.45 -4.87 -2.84
CA VAL A 110 11.54 -3.44 -3.20
C VAL A 110 11.21 -3.22 -4.68
N ASP A 111 11.82 -4.00 -5.56
CA ASP A 111 11.59 -3.89 -7.01
C ASP A 111 10.11 -4.15 -7.35
N ARG A 112 9.47 -5.12 -6.67
CA ARG A 112 8.05 -5.43 -6.87
C ARG A 112 7.15 -4.31 -6.32
N GLU A 113 7.48 -3.74 -5.17
CA GLU A 113 6.75 -2.61 -4.57
C GLU A 113 6.79 -1.38 -5.48
N VAL A 114 7.96 -1.07 -6.03
CA VAL A 114 8.13 0.01 -7.02
C VAL A 114 7.27 -0.26 -8.26
N ALA A 115 7.31 -1.50 -8.78
CA ALA A 115 6.49 -1.87 -9.93
C ALA A 115 4.98 -1.75 -9.65
N PHE A 116 4.52 -2.12 -8.45
CA PHE A 116 3.12 -1.95 -8.07
C PHE A 116 2.73 -0.47 -7.98
N ASN A 117 3.56 0.37 -7.36
CA ASN A 117 3.33 1.80 -7.29
C ASN A 117 3.30 2.46 -8.69
N GLN A 118 4.12 1.99 -9.62
CA GLN A 118 4.05 2.42 -11.01
C GLN A 118 2.73 2.03 -11.66
N VAL A 119 2.25 0.80 -11.45
CA VAL A 119 0.94 0.35 -11.92
C VAL A 119 -0.18 1.23 -11.38
N LEU A 120 -0.18 1.54 -10.08
CA LEU A 120 -1.19 2.41 -9.47
C LEU A 120 -1.19 3.81 -10.12
N ALA A 121 -0.02 4.38 -10.36
CA ALA A 121 0.14 5.69 -11.01
C ALA A 121 -0.38 5.67 -12.45
N GLU A 122 0.05 4.69 -13.25
CA GLU A 122 -0.31 4.54 -14.66
C GLU A 122 -1.82 4.33 -14.85
N GLU A 123 -2.40 3.39 -14.11
CA GLU A 123 -3.84 3.10 -14.23
C GLU A 123 -4.71 4.26 -13.70
N CYS A 124 -4.25 5.00 -12.67
CA CYS A 124 -4.94 6.20 -12.20
C CYS A 124 -4.93 7.31 -13.24
N ALA A 125 -3.84 7.47 -14.00
CA ALA A 125 -3.70 8.49 -15.02
C ALA A 125 -4.68 8.34 -16.21
N GLU A 126 -5.26 7.13 -16.41
CA GLU A 126 -6.27 6.88 -17.44
C GLU A 126 -7.62 7.56 -17.15
N TYR A 127 -7.84 8.07 -15.92
CA TYR A 127 -9.13 8.60 -15.49
C TYR A 127 -9.02 10.03 -14.97
N ALA A 128 -9.80 10.95 -15.54
CA ALA A 128 -9.80 12.37 -15.16
C ALA A 128 -10.17 12.63 -13.69
N ARG A 129 -10.95 11.72 -13.07
CA ARG A 129 -11.35 11.79 -11.67
C ARG A 129 -10.53 10.87 -10.76
N CYS A 130 -9.38 10.40 -11.21
CA CYS A 130 -8.40 9.73 -10.37
C CYS A 130 -7.22 10.65 -10.08
N ARG A 131 -6.76 10.67 -8.84
CA ARG A 131 -5.58 11.40 -8.40
C ARG A 131 -4.63 10.46 -7.68
N TRP A 132 -3.42 10.38 -8.18
CA TRP A 132 -2.30 9.66 -7.58
C TRP A 132 -1.55 10.57 -6.59
N ASP A 133 -1.07 10.01 -5.48
CA ASP A 133 -0.35 10.77 -4.44
C ASP A 133 1.06 11.21 -4.83
N ASN A 134 1.52 10.88 -6.02
CA ASN A 134 2.85 11.17 -6.53
C ASN A 134 3.97 10.66 -5.60
N TRP A 135 3.86 9.42 -5.15
CA TRP A 135 4.82 8.75 -4.27
C TRP A 135 4.92 9.35 -2.86
N ALA A 136 3.95 10.16 -2.43
CA ALA A 136 4.05 10.90 -1.18
C ALA A 136 4.16 9.98 0.03
N VAL A 137 3.40 8.89 0.08
CA VAL A 137 3.44 7.92 1.17
C VAL A 137 4.68 7.03 1.07
N TYR A 138 5.02 6.53 -0.11
CA TYR A 138 6.21 5.71 -0.33
C TYR A 138 7.49 6.42 0.10
N ASN A 139 7.62 7.71 -0.24
CA ASN A 139 8.82 8.51 0.06
C ASN A 139 8.86 9.04 1.51
N TYR A 140 7.75 8.95 2.25
CA TYR A 140 7.73 9.42 3.62
C TYR A 140 8.59 8.52 4.52
N GLN A 141 9.50 9.14 5.28
CA GLN A 141 10.42 8.43 6.17
C GLN A 141 9.78 8.25 7.56
N PHE A 142 9.12 7.11 7.77
CA PHE A 142 8.52 6.78 9.05
C PHE A 142 9.61 6.46 10.10
N SER A 143 9.40 6.95 11.32
CA SER A 143 10.23 6.59 12.47
C SER A 143 9.66 5.36 13.20
N ALA A 144 10.48 4.71 14.03
CA ALA A 144 10.05 3.58 14.84
C ALA A 144 8.87 3.91 15.77
N SER A 145 8.75 5.15 16.26
CA SER A 145 7.62 5.58 17.12
C SER A 145 6.28 5.67 16.38
N GLN A 146 6.32 5.72 15.05
CA GLN A 146 5.13 5.73 14.20
C GLN A 146 4.67 4.31 13.82
N VAL A 147 5.38 3.29 14.26
CA VAL A 147 4.99 1.88 14.12
C VAL A 147 4.35 1.38 15.42
N SER A 148 3.28 0.60 15.31
CA SER A 148 2.59 0.00 16.46
C SER A 148 3.50 -0.99 17.20
N THR A 149 3.52 -0.95 18.52
CA THR A 149 4.23 -1.94 19.35
C THR A 149 3.43 -3.23 19.56
N LEU A 150 2.20 -3.32 19.05
CA LEU A 150 1.38 -4.53 19.13
C LEU A 150 1.91 -5.63 18.19
N ASP A 151 2.33 -5.24 17.00
CA ASP A 151 2.77 -6.16 15.96
C ASP A 151 4.07 -5.74 15.27
N PHE A 152 4.55 -4.53 15.53
CA PHE A 152 5.73 -3.94 14.90
C PHE A 152 5.63 -3.87 13.37
N PHE A 153 4.40 -3.70 12.86
CA PHE A 153 4.12 -3.70 11.43
C PHE A 153 3.16 -2.57 11.04
N HIS A 154 1.98 -2.55 11.61
CA HIS A 154 0.99 -1.52 11.29
C HIS A 154 1.36 -0.17 11.90
N PRO A 155 0.88 0.95 11.33
CA PRO A 155 1.10 2.27 11.91
C PRO A 155 0.52 2.39 13.33
N SER A 156 1.26 3.04 14.23
CA SER A 156 0.75 3.50 15.51
C SER A 156 -0.29 4.60 15.32
N LEU A 157 -0.94 5.06 16.39
CA LEU A 157 -1.86 6.22 16.31
C LEU A 157 -1.17 7.45 15.69
N SER A 158 0.08 7.72 16.07
CA SER A 158 0.86 8.81 15.47
C SER A 158 1.24 8.53 14.02
N GLY A 159 1.49 7.27 13.66
CA GLY A 159 1.72 6.83 12.28
C GLY A 159 0.49 7.03 11.41
N GLN A 160 -0.70 6.65 11.90
CA GLN A 160 -1.96 6.86 11.21
C GLN A 160 -2.27 8.36 11.01
N ALA A 161 -2.06 9.18 12.04
CA ALA A 161 -2.21 10.63 11.94
C ALA A 161 -1.26 11.23 10.90
N THR A 162 -0.04 10.69 10.81
CA THR A 162 0.94 11.09 9.80
C THR A 162 0.51 10.68 8.40
N LEU A 163 0.08 9.43 8.21
CA LEU A 163 -0.47 8.96 6.92
C LEU A 163 -1.64 9.83 6.47
N ALA A 164 -2.58 10.13 7.37
CA ALA A 164 -3.71 11.00 7.07
C ALA A 164 -3.26 12.39 6.59
N ARG A 165 -2.25 12.99 7.25
CA ARG A 165 -1.71 14.30 6.84
C ARG A 165 -1.00 14.24 5.49
N VAL A 166 -0.17 13.21 5.25
CA VAL A 166 0.58 13.04 4.00
C VAL A 166 -0.38 12.82 2.83
N THR A 167 -1.35 11.93 2.99
CA THR A 167 -2.35 11.64 1.96
C THR A 167 -3.28 12.82 1.72
N TRP A 168 -3.69 13.54 2.77
CA TRP A 168 -4.51 14.74 2.63
C TRP A 168 -3.82 15.83 1.83
N ALA A 169 -2.54 16.09 2.12
CA ALA A 169 -1.74 17.08 1.40
C ALA A 169 -1.59 16.76 -0.10
N ALA A 170 -1.59 15.48 -0.46
CA ALA A 170 -1.51 15.01 -1.84
C ALA A 170 -2.89 14.87 -2.53
N SER A 171 -3.98 14.93 -1.75
CA SER A 171 -5.36 14.68 -2.21
C SER A 171 -5.94 15.80 -3.09
N TRP A 172 -7.22 15.67 -3.44
CA TRP A 172 -7.95 16.63 -4.26
C TRP A 172 -8.11 18.01 -3.59
N TRP A 173 -8.08 18.07 -2.26
CA TRP A 173 -8.31 19.28 -1.47
C TRP A 173 -7.17 19.51 -0.47
N PRO A 174 -5.92 19.77 -0.95
CA PRO A 174 -4.85 20.12 -0.04
C PRO A 174 -5.22 21.41 0.71
N SER A 175 -4.89 21.45 1.99
CA SER A 175 -5.02 22.68 2.77
C SER A 175 -4.12 23.76 2.14
N SER A 176 -4.71 24.91 1.81
CA SER A 176 -3.97 26.11 1.38
C SER A 176 -3.10 26.67 2.52
#